data_0556632b29a534c7a8cabeec5548376b
#
_entry.id   0556632b29a534c7a8cabeec5548376b
#
_cell.length_a   1.000
_cell.length_b   1.000
_cell.length_c   1.000
_cell.angle_alpha   90.00
_cell.angle_beta   90.00
_cell.angle_gamma   90.00
#
_symmetry.space_group_name_H-M   'P 1'
#
loop_
_entity.id
_entity.type
_entity.pdbx_description
1 polymer ?
#
loop_
_entity_poly.entity_id
_entity_poly.type
_entity_poly.pdbx_seq_one_letter_code
_entity_poly.pdbx_strand_id
1 'polypeptide(L)'
;MDEATLSALRELKPQVIPSGGVLFRPGDEARGFVIVLSGRISVYLTGASGREILLYDVSNGESCVQTTLGLLGGEAYTGEAIAESDVRAVLVPRAMFLDLMNRSAWFRQVVFKSFGTRISDITRVLEQVAFVKVEQRLARQLLASAGPRDVIDQTHQDLAVAIGSAREVVSRRLEVFSKRGFVSLERGQIIILDRQGLTGAASENAA
;
A
#
# COMPACT_ATOMS: atom_id res chain seq x y z
N MET A 1 -12.22 -25.71 0.14
CA MET A 1 -13.16 -24.75 -0.52
C MET A 1 -14.41 -25.53 -0.83
N ASP A 2 -15.56 -25.05 -0.40
CA ASP A 2 -16.82 -25.71 -0.73
C ASP A 2 -17.30 -25.28 -2.13
N GLU A 3 -17.93 -26.24 -2.85
CA GLU A 3 -18.30 -26.06 -4.26
C GLU A 3 -19.41 -25.01 -4.44
N ALA A 4 -20.31 -24.90 -3.46
CA ALA A 4 -21.39 -23.90 -3.48
C ALA A 4 -20.85 -22.47 -3.40
N THR A 5 -19.86 -22.22 -2.54
CA THR A 5 -19.17 -20.92 -2.45
C THR A 5 -18.43 -20.60 -3.75
N LEU A 6 -17.74 -21.57 -4.34
CA LEU A 6 -17.01 -21.39 -5.58
C LEU A 6 -17.95 -21.06 -6.75
N SER A 7 -19.07 -21.80 -6.87
CA SER A 7 -20.09 -21.55 -7.89
C SER A 7 -20.65 -20.14 -7.78
N ALA A 8 -21.03 -19.73 -6.57
CA ALA A 8 -21.57 -18.40 -6.33
C ALA A 8 -20.57 -17.26 -6.69
N LEU A 9 -19.28 -17.46 -6.37
CA LEU A 9 -18.25 -16.48 -6.72
C LEU A 9 -17.97 -16.43 -8.25
N ARG A 10 -18.07 -17.55 -8.95
CA ARG A 10 -17.89 -17.64 -10.41
C ARG A 10 -18.98 -16.94 -11.23
N GLU A 11 -20.16 -16.75 -10.67
CA GLU A 11 -21.26 -16.01 -11.30
C GLU A 11 -21.04 -14.51 -11.31
N LEU A 12 -20.10 -13.99 -10.48
CA LEU A 12 -19.78 -12.58 -10.43
C LEU A 12 -18.99 -12.16 -11.66
N LYS A 13 -19.42 -11.06 -12.29
CA LYS A 13 -18.75 -10.52 -13.47
C LYS A 13 -17.55 -9.65 -13.03
N PRO A 14 -16.35 -9.93 -13.54
CA PRO A 14 -15.20 -9.05 -13.31
C PRO A 14 -15.44 -7.66 -13.90
N GLN A 15 -15.01 -6.66 -13.17
CA GLN A 15 -14.96 -5.26 -13.61
C GLN A 15 -13.51 -4.88 -13.92
N VAL A 16 -13.33 -3.97 -14.87
CA VAL A 16 -12.02 -3.38 -15.20
C VAL A 16 -11.99 -1.95 -14.68
N ILE A 17 -10.95 -1.65 -13.92
CA ILE A 17 -10.69 -0.32 -13.39
C ILE A 17 -9.36 0.12 -14.03
N PRO A 18 -9.34 1.21 -14.81
CA PRO A 18 -8.12 1.68 -15.46
C PRO A 18 -7.12 2.21 -14.43
N SER A 19 -5.83 2.21 -14.79
CA SER A 19 -4.77 2.84 -14.00
C SER A 19 -5.14 4.29 -13.65
N GLY A 20 -4.89 4.70 -12.41
CA GLY A 20 -5.31 5.99 -11.85
C GLY A 20 -6.77 6.03 -11.39
N GLY A 21 -7.56 4.98 -11.65
CA GLY A 21 -8.95 4.91 -11.20
C GLY A 21 -9.06 4.82 -9.68
N VAL A 22 -9.95 5.62 -9.08
CA VAL A 22 -10.23 5.61 -7.64
C VAL A 22 -11.33 4.62 -7.33
N LEU A 23 -11.09 3.69 -6.41
CA LEU A 23 -12.05 2.67 -6.00
C LEU A 23 -12.95 3.16 -4.87
N PHE A 24 -12.39 3.90 -3.92
CA PHE A 24 -13.11 4.56 -2.83
C PHE A 24 -12.30 5.72 -2.25
N ARG A 25 -12.99 6.62 -1.56
CA ARG A 25 -12.42 7.78 -0.83
C ARG A 25 -12.81 7.77 0.64
N PRO A 26 -12.11 8.55 1.49
CA PRO A 26 -12.54 8.77 2.86
C PRO A 26 -13.99 9.25 2.93
N GLY A 27 -14.78 8.61 3.80
CA GLY A 27 -16.21 8.90 3.95
C GLY A 27 -17.15 8.07 3.08
N ASP A 28 -16.65 7.35 2.07
CA ASP A 28 -17.48 6.43 1.29
C ASP A 28 -17.87 5.20 2.13
N GLU A 29 -19.03 4.59 1.79
CA GLU A 29 -19.50 3.35 2.42
C GLU A 29 -19.10 2.11 1.62
N ALA A 30 -18.77 1.01 2.32
CA ALA A 30 -18.44 -0.26 1.68
C ALA A 30 -19.69 -0.92 1.07
N ARG A 31 -19.74 -1.00 -0.26
CA ARG A 31 -20.85 -1.61 -1.02
C ARG A 31 -20.69 -3.11 -1.24
N GLY A 32 -19.48 -3.64 -1.13
CA GLY A 32 -19.18 -5.05 -1.36
C GLY A 32 -17.70 -5.35 -1.11
N PHE A 33 -17.39 -6.64 -1.04
CA PHE A 33 -16.03 -7.13 -0.81
C PHE A 33 -15.30 -7.28 -2.15
N VAL A 34 -14.20 -6.60 -2.32
CA VAL A 34 -13.41 -6.60 -3.56
C VAL A 34 -12.36 -7.71 -3.52
N ILE A 35 -12.32 -8.53 -4.56
CA ILE A 35 -11.26 -9.52 -4.79
C ILE A 35 -10.54 -9.12 -6.08
N VAL A 36 -9.24 -8.84 -5.97
CA VAL A 36 -8.40 -8.49 -7.12
C VAL A 36 -8.02 -9.77 -7.88
N LEU A 37 -8.30 -9.80 -9.18
CA LEU A 37 -7.94 -10.91 -10.08
C LEU A 37 -6.63 -10.65 -10.81
N SER A 38 -6.34 -9.39 -11.11
CA SER A 38 -5.05 -8.96 -11.68
C SER A 38 -4.87 -7.45 -11.49
N GLY A 39 -3.63 -6.98 -11.55
CA GLY A 39 -3.27 -5.59 -11.30
C GLY A 39 -2.95 -5.32 -9.83
N ARG A 40 -2.76 -4.04 -9.49
CA ARG A 40 -2.40 -3.57 -8.16
C ARG A 40 -3.21 -2.34 -7.77
N ILE A 41 -3.70 -2.35 -6.54
CA ILE A 41 -4.41 -1.25 -5.90
C ILE A 41 -3.56 -0.82 -4.70
N SER A 42 -3.28 0.48 -4.58
CA SER A 42 -2.61 1.04 -3.39
C SER A 42 -3.61 1.75 -2.51
N VAL A 43 -3.50 1.53 -1.20
CA VAL A 43 -4.38 2.14 -0.18
C VAL A 43 -3.59 3.14 0.62
N TYR A 44 -4.05 4.40 0.58
CA TYR A 44 -3.41 5.55 1.21
C TYR A 44 -4.25 6.09 2.36
N LEU A 45 -3.57 6.63 3.35
CA LEU A 45 -4.16 7.46 4.41
C LEU A 45 -3.66 8.89 4.25
N THR A 46 -4.58 9.84 4.16
CA THR A 46 -4.24 11.26 4.05
C THR A 46 -4.47 11.94 5.40
N GLY A 47 -3.42 12.48 5.97
CA GLY A 47 -3.49 13.24 7.23
C GLY A 47 -4.07 14.64 7.02
N ALA A 48 -4.47 15.32 8.10
CA ALA A 48 -5.03 16.67 8.08
C ALA A 48 -4.12 17.73 7.43
N SER A 49 -2.80 17.49 7.39
CA SER A 49 -1.81 18.34 6.71
C SER A 49 -1.68 18.08 5.20
N GLY A 50 -2.51 17.20 4.63
CA GLY A 50 -2.37 16.73 3.24
C GLY A 50 -1.24 15.73 3.01
N ARG A 51 -0.55 15.28 4.07
CA ARG A 51 0.48 14.25 3.97
C ARG A 51 -0.18 12.88 3.77
N GLU A 52 0.28 12.17 2.75
CA GLU A 52 -0.18 10.82 2.43
C GLU A 52 0.81 9.77 2.94
N ILE A 53 0.27 8.64 3.37
CA ILE A 53 1.02 7.46 3.78
C ILE A 53 0.43 6.27 3.04
N LEU A 54 1.28 5.54 2.31
CA LEU A 54 0.91 4.24 1.77
C LEU A 54 0.76 3.24 2.92
N LEU A 55 -0.44 2.72 3.11
CA LEU A 55 -0.71 1.72 4.16
C LEU A 55 -0.35 0.32 3.68
N TYR A 56 -0.81 -0.07 2.51
CA TYR A 56 -0.54 -1.37 1.88
C TYR A 56 -1.00 -1.39 0.42
N ASP A 57 -0.46 -2.35 -0.31
CA ASP A 57 -0.94 -2.72 -1.65
C ASP A 57 -1.89 -3.92 -1.58
N VAL A 58 -2.83 -4.00 -2.53
CA VAL A 58 -3.72 -5.14 -2.76
C VAL A 58 -3.45 -5.68 -4.16
N SER A 59 -3.04 -6.93 -4.25
CA SER A 59 -2.66 -7.62 -5.49
C SER A 59 -3.54 -8.84 -5.76
N ASN A 60 -3.18 -9.61 -6.78
CA ASN A 60 -3.92 -10.79 -7.21
C ASN A 60 -4.22 -11.78 -6.06
N GLY A 61 -5.49 -12.13 -5.92
CA GLY A 61 -6.00 -13.04 -4.88
C GLY A 61 -6.19 -12.39 -3.50
N GLU A 62 -5.91 -11.09 -3.37
CA GLU A 62 -6.02 -10.36 -2.12
C GLU A 62 -7.29 -9.49 -2.06
N SER A 63 -7.60 -9.01 -0.86
CA SER A 63 -8.71 -8.11 -0.59
C SER A 63 -8.31 -6.93 0.28
N CYS A 64 -9.13 -5.88 0.25
CA CYS A 64 -8.90 -4.67 1.03
C CYS A 64 -9.46 -4.80 2.45
N VAL A 65 -8.63 -4.53 3.48
CA VAL A 65 -9.09 -4.58 4.88
C VAL A 65 -10.10 -3.50 5.22
N GLN A 66 -9.98 -2.30 4.66
CA GLN A 66 -10.95 -1.22 4.90
C GLN A 66 -12.35 -1.61 4.39
N THR A 67 -12.41 -2.30 3.23
CA THR A 67 -13.67 -2.87 2.75
C THR A 67 -14.25 -3.89 3.73
N THR A 68 -13.40 -4.75 4.30
CA THR A 68 -13.84 -5.74 5.30
C THR A 68 -14.36 -5.06 6.56
N LEU A 69 -13.67 -4.03 7.08
CA LEU A 69 -14.11 -3.23 8.22
C LEU A 69 -15.47 -2.57 7.96
N GLY A 70 -15.64 -1.91 6.81
CA GLY A 70 -16.91 -1.28 6.44
C GLY A 70 -18.06 -2.28 6.30
N LEU A 71 -17.80 -3.50 5.77
CA LEU A 71 -18.83 -4.52 5.61
C LEU A 71 -19.25 -5.15 6.94
N LEU A 72 -18.32 -5.38 7.87
CA LEU A 72 -18.56 -6.02 9.16
C LEU A 72 -18.98 -5.03 10.25
N GLY A 73 -18.31 -3.87 10.32
CA GLY A 73 -18.50 -2.86 11.37
C GLY A 73 -19.43 -1.72 10.98
N GLY A 74 -19.69 -1.51 9.68
CA GLY A 74 -20.47 -0.36 9.21
C GLY A 74 -19.64 0.94 9.14
N GLU A 75 -18.33 0.86 9.35
CA GLU A 75 -17.42 2.01 9.30
C GLU A 75 -17.25 2.52 7.87
N ALA A 76 -17.28 3.83 7.69
CA ALA A 76 -16.90 4.47 6.43
C ALA A 76 -15.40 4.31 6.18
N TYR A 77 -14.98 4.37 4.92
CA TYR A 77 -13.56 4.33 4.58
C TYR A 77 -12.82 5.53 5.20
N THR A 78 -11.65 5.28 5.77
CA THR A 78 -10.76 6.31 6.31
C THR A 78 -9.64 6.70 5.36
N GLY A 79 -9.38 5.86 4.35
CA GLY A 79 -8.35 6.06 3.34
C GLY A 79 -8.92 6.13 1.93
N GLU A 80 -8.03 6.32 0.95
CA GLU A 80 -8.31 6.29 -0.47
C GLU A 80 -7.64 5.08 -1.12
N ALA A 81 -8.32 4.43 -2.07
CA ALA A 81 -7.75 3.32 -2.84
C ALA A 81 -7.67 3.69 -4.32
N ILE A 82 -6.47 3.57 -4.89
CA ILE A 82 -6.15 3.96 -6.26
C ILE A 82 -5.58 2.74 -7.01
N ALA A 83 -6.03 2.53 -8.23
CA ALA A 83 -5.49 1.52 -9.13
C ALA A 83 -4.15 1.99 -9.71
N GLU A 84 -3.05 1.33 -9.34
CA GLU A 84 -1.69 1.65 -9.82
C GLU A 84 -1.40 1.09 -11.23
N SER A 85 -2.22 0.15 -11.66
CA SER A 85 -2.21 -0.43 -13.01
C SER A 85 -3.64 -0.71 -13.42
N ASP A 86 -3.89 -1.18 -14.63
CA ASP A 86 -5.19 -1.72 -14.99
C ASP A 86 -5.53 -2.89 -14.07
N VAL A 87 -6.64 -2.78 -13.34
CA VAL A 87 -7.10 -3.76 -12.36
C VAL A 87 -8.31 -4.49 -12.89
N ARG A 88 -8.28 -5.82 -12.81
CA ARG A 88 -9.48 -6.65 -12.94
C ARG A 88 -9.87 -7.14 -11.54
N ALA A 89 -11.10 -6.89 -11.14
CA ALA A 89 -11.60 -7.28 -9.83
C ALA A 89 -13.05 -7.75 -9.90
N VAL A 90 -13.47 -8.58 -8.95
CA VAL A 90 -14.87 -8.89 -8.70
C VAL A 90 -15.33 -8.21 -7.43
N LEU A 91 -16.55 -7.68 -7.47
CA LEU A 91 -17.23 -7.13 -6.31
C LEU A 91 -18.23 -8.17 -5.80
N VAL A 92 -18.01 -8.70 -4.60
CA VAL A 92 -18.97 -9.54 -3.88
C VAL A 92 -19.94 -8.61 -3.15
N PRO A 93 -21.22 -8.51 -3.53
CA PRO A 93 -22.16 -7.60 -2.89
C PRO A 93 -22.28 -7.85 -1.39
N ARG A 94 -22.57 -6.79 -0.60
CA ARG A 94 -22.64 -6.86 0.87
C ARG A 94 -23.51 -8.03 1.36
N ALA A 95 -24.69 -8.21 0.81
CA ALA A 95 -25.61 -9.29 1.22
C ALA A 95 -24.99 -10.68 1.01
N MET A 96 -24.36 -10.90 -0.15
CA MET A 96 -23.65 -12.13 -0.49
C MET A 96 -22.44 -12.36 0.41
N PHE A 97 -21.66 -11.30 0.68
CA PHE A 97 -20.52 -11.38 1.59
C PHE A 97 -20.95 -11.86 2.98
N LEU A 98 -21.99 -11.25 3.56
CA LEU A 98 -22.51 -11.64 4.89
C LEU A 98 -23.07 -13.06 4.90
N ASP A 99 -23.78 -13.48 3.84
CA ASP A 99 -24.26 -14.84 3.69
C ASP A 99 -23.10 -15.84 3.61
N LEU A 100 -22.08 -15.58 2.80
CA LEU A 100 -20.88 -16.42 2.71
C LEU A 100 -20.10 -16.45 4.02
N MET A 101 -20.00 -15.35 4.74
CA MET A 101 -19.39 -15.29 6.07
C MET A 101 -20.13 -16.20 7.08
N ASN A 102 -21.45 -16.33 6.97
CA ASN A 102 -22.24 -17.16 7.85
C ASN A 102 -22.16 -18.66 7.50
N ARG A 103 -22.26 -19.03 6.24
CA ARG A 103 -22.40 -20.43 5.80
C ARG A 103 -21.10 -21.12 5.38
N SER A 104 -20.06 -20.38 4.92
CA SER A 104 -18.82 -20.97 4.42
C SER A 104 -17.66 -20.78 5.38
N ALA A 105 -17.25 -21.85 6.04
CA ALA A 105 -16.07 -21.85 6.92
C ALA A 105 -14.78 -21.50 6.14
N TRP A 106 -14.68 -21.96 4.89
CA TRP A 106 -13.56 -21.65 4.01
C TRP A 106 -13.50 -20.16 3.69
N PHE A 107 -14.63 -19.54 3.31
CA PHE A 107 -14.69 -18.13 2.99
C PHE A 107 -14.30 -17.27 4.21
N ARG A 108 -14.82 -17.60 5.40
CA ARG A 108 -14.41 -16.96 6.67
C ARG A 108 -12.90 -17.04 6.89
N GLN A 109 -12.28 -18.21 6.69
CA GLN A 109 -10.84 -18.38 6.84
C GLN A 109 -10.06 -17.48 5.88
N VAL A 110 -10.48 -17.40 4.61
CA VAL A 110 -9.85 -16.54 3.60
C VAL A 110 -9.93 -15.07 4.02
N VAL A 111 -11.13 -14.61 4.42
CA VAL A 111 -11.35 -13.23 4.87
C VAL A 111 -10.50 -12.90 6.10
N PHE A 112 -10.52 -13.75 7.14
CA PHE A 112 -9.74 -13.50 8.36
C PHE A 112 -8.23 -13.60 8.13
N LYS A 113 -7.76 -14.50 7.28
CA LYS A 113 -6.35 -14.57 6.90
C LYS A 113 -5.90 -13.29 6.19
N SER A 114 -6.68 -12.84 5.21
CA SER A 114 -6.39 -11.58 4.51
C SER A 114 -6.39 -10.40 5.47
N PHE A 115 -7.39 -10.33 6.35
CA PHE A 115 -7.49 -9.30 7.39
C PHE A 115 -6.26 -9.29 8.32
N GLY A 116 -5.85 -10.46 8.82
CA GLY A 116 -4.67 -10.59 9.68
C GLY A 116 -3.39 -10.13 8.99
N THR A 117 -3.18 -10.49 7.72
CA THR A 117 -2.04 -10.02 6.93
C THR A 117 -2.02 -8.49 6.85
N ARG A 118 -3.16 -7.85 6.53
CA ARG A 118 -3.23 -6.39 6.41
C ARG A 118 -3.05 -5.66 7.73
N ILE A 119 -3.56 -6.19 8.83
CA ILE A 119 -3.27 -5.63 10.16
C ILE A 119 -1.77 -5.67 10.45
N SER A 120 -1.09 -6.77 10.13
CA SER A 120 0.37 -6.87 10.29
C SER A 120 1.11 -5.85 9.42
N ASP A 121 0.67 -5.62 8.17
CA ASP A 121 1.27 -4.61 7.28
C ASP A 121 1.10 -3.20 7.86
N ILE A 122 -0.10 -2.85 8.31
CA ILE A 122 -0.40 -1.54 8.94
C ILE A 122 0.43 -1.36 10.22
N THR A 123 0.54 -2.39 11.06
CA THR A 123 1.35 -2.34 12.29
C THR A 123 2.82 -2.08 11.96
N ARG A 124 3.35 -2.72 10.90
CA ARG A 124 4.72 -2.48 10.44
C ARG A 124 4.93 -1.04 9.94
N VAL A 125 3.96 -0.48 9.20
CA VAL A 125 4.01 0.93 8.80
C VAL A 125 4.00 1.84 10.03
N LEU A 126 3.15 1.56 11.01
CA LEU A 126 3.09 2.32 12.26
C LEU A 126 4.44 2.28 13.02
N GLU A 127 5.05 1.12 13.18
CA GLU A 127 6.37 0.98 13.78
C GLU A 127 7.43 1.82 13.04
N GLN A 128 7.45 1.74 11.71
CA GLN A 128 8.38 2.52 10.91
C GLN A 128 8.20 4.03 11.10
N VAL A 129 6.95 4.51 11.06
CA VAL A 129 6.65 5.94 11.22
C VAL A 129 6.95 6.43 12.63
N ALA A 130 6.67 5.60 13.65
CA ALA A 130 6.82 6.00 15.06
C ALA A 130 8.26 5.92 15.57
N PHE A 131 9.02 4.89 15.17
CA PHE A 131 10.29 4.56 15.82
C PHE A 131 11.54 4.63 14.92
N VAL A 132 11.38 4.65 13.59
CA VAL A 132 12.50 4.68 12.65
C VAL A 132 12.74 6.09 12.13
N LYS A 133 13.98 6.60 12.25
CA LYS A 133 14.35 7.92 11.73
C LYS A 133 14.05 8.04 10.23
N VAL A 134 13.60 9.21 9.79
CA VAL A 134 13.31 9.49 8.38
C VAL A 134 14.51 9.18 7.47
N GLU A 135 15.71 9.48 7.94
CA GLU A 135 16.96 9.20 7.21
C GLU A 135 17.16 7.71 6.92
N GLN A 136 16.90 6.85 7.91
CA GLN A 136 16.98 5.40 7.76
C GLN A 136 15.92 4.86 6.82
N ARG A 137 14.66 5.34 6.94
CA ARG A 137 13.57 4.94 6.06
C ARG A 137 13.87 5.32 4.61
N LEU A 138 14.37 6.56 4.41
CA LEU A 138 14.76 7.05 3.09
C LEU A 138 15.89 6.22 2.48
N ALA A 139 16.96 5.94 3.25
CA ALA A 139 18.06 5.11 2.78
C ALA A 139 17.59 3.69 2.38
N ARG A 140 16.73 3.05 3.17
CA ARG A 140 16.13 1.74 2.85
C ARG A 140 15.29 1.80 1.58
N GLN A 141 14.46 2.84 1.43
CA GLN A 141 13.62 3.03 0.26
C GLN A 141 14.44 3.23 -1.02
N LEU A 142 15.50 4.03 -0.97
CA LEU A 142 16.40 4.23 -2.10
C LEU A 142 17.06 2.90 -2.54
N LEU A 143 17.59 2.13 -1.58
CA LEU A 143 18.18 0.82 -1.83
C LEU A 143 17.19 -0.19 -2.43
N ALA A 144 15.93 -0.17 -1.97
CA ALA A 144 14.88 -1.06 -2.45
C ALA A 144 14.35 -0.67 -3.84
N SER A 145 14.31 0.63 -4.14
CA SER A 145 13.79 1.15 -5.43
C SER A 145 14.86 1.18 -6.54
N ALA A 146 16.13 0.98 -6.19
CA ALA A 146 17.21 1.07 -7.15
C ALA A 146 17.13 -0.08 -8.19
N GLY A 147 17.07 0.30 -9.46
CA GLY A 147 17.15 -0.62 -10.59
C GLY A 147 18.58 -1.18 -10.80
N PRO A 148 18.79 -1.97 -11.88
CA PRO A 148 20.06 -2.62 -12.15
C PRO A 148 21.27 -1.68 -12.33
N ARG A 149 21.01 -0.40 -12.60
CA ARG A 149 22.04 0.65 -12.81
C ARG A 149 22.11 1.62 -11.63
N ASP A 150 21.58 1.28 -10.47
CA ASP A 150 21.49 2.15 -9.28
C ASP A 150 20.75 3.49 -9.54
N VAL A 151 19.85 3.51 -10.51
CA VAL A 151 19.00 4.65 -10.88
C VAL A 151 17.59 4.45 -10.32
N ILE A 152 17.03 5.53 -9.76
CA ILE A 152 15.71 5.58 -9.16
C ILE A 152 14.91 6.66 -9.88
N ASP A 153 13.84 6.26 -10.58
CA ASP A 153 12.92 7.14 -11.33
C ASP A 153 11.70 7.50 -10.46
N GLN A 154 11.93 7.98 -9.25
CA GLN A 154 10.88 8.41 -8.32
C GLN A 154 11.06 9.88 -7.96
N THR A 155 9.95 10.61 -7.86
CA THR A 155 9.98 12.00 -7.37
C THR A 155 10.19 12.03 -5.86
N HIS A 156 10.60 13.20 -5.34
CA HIS A 156 10.68 13.43 -3.88
C HIS A 156 9.31 13.24 -3.20
N GLN A 157 8.21 13.49 -3.92
CA GLN A 157 6.86 13.24 -3.43
C GLN A 157 6.57 11.74 -3.31
N ASP A 158 6.91 10.93 -4.32
CA ASP A 158 6.70 9.48 -4.28
C ASP A 158 7.49 8.84 -3.13
N LEU A 159 8.74 9.26 -2.95
CA LEU A 159 9.57 8.83 -1.83
C LEU A 159 8.97 9.25 -0.48
N ALA A 160 8.42 10.47 -0.39
CA ALA A 160 7.79 10.95 0.83
C ALA A 160 6.57 10.12 1.21
N VAL A 161 5.70 9.80 0.24
CA VAL A 161 4.56 8.92 0.42
C VAL A 161 5.01 7.53 0.85
N ALA A 162 5.99 6.93 0.16
CA ALA A 162 6.49 5.59 0.43
C ALA A 162 7.06 5.44 1.85
N ILE A 163 7.74 6.48 2.37
CA ILE A 163 8.33 6.44 3.72
C ILE A 163 7.47 7.11 4.80
N GLY A 164 6.27 7.58 4.47
CA GLY A 164 5.38 8.26 5.43
C GLY A 164 5.97 9.57 5.98
N SER A 165 6.50 10.45 5.10
CA SER A 165 7.12 11.72 5.47
C SER A 165 6.58 12.88 4.62
N ALA A 166 7.02 14.13 4.89
CA ALA A 166 6.71 15.27 4.05
C ALA A 166 7.79 15.42 2.95
N ARG A 167 7.37 15.88 1.76
CA ARG A 167 8.27 16.11 0.61
C ARG A 167 9.49 16.99 0.96
N GLU A 168 9.27 18.06 1.73
CA GLU A 168 10.32 18.98 2.15
C GLU A 168 11.37 18.31 3.04
N VAL A 169 10.93 17.36 3.89
CA VAL A 169 11.82 16.58 4.75
C VAL A 169 12.66 15.64 3.91
N VAL A 170 12.05 14.95 2.95
CA VAL A 170 12.75 14.06 2.01
C VAL A 170 13.77 14.87 1.20
N SER A 171 13.37 16.02 0.64
CA SER A 171 14.27 16.86 -0.14
C SER A 171 15.51 17.26 0.65
N ARG A 172 15.35 17.74 1.90
CA ARG A 172 16.48 18.08 2.77
C ARG A 172 17.38 16.88 3.08
N ARG A 173 16.80 15.68 3.27
CA ARG A 173 17.60 14.48 3.54
C ARG A 173 18.36 13.99 2.31
N LEU A 174 17.77 14.09 1.13
CA LEU A 174 18.44 13.77 -0.13
C LEU A 174 19.61 14.72 -0.38
N GLU A 175 19.49 16.02 -0.07
CA GLU A 175 20.59 16.97 -0.14
C GLU A 175 21.74 16.59 0.82
N VAL A 176 21.42 16.09 2.03
CA VAL A 176 22.42 15.58 2.98
C VAL A 176 23.14 14.37 2.41
N PHE A 177 22.38 13.40 1.83
CA PHE A 177 22.97 12.22 1.20
C PHE A 177 23.84 12.57 -0.01
N SER A 178 23.42 13.56 -0.80
CA SER A 178 24.21 14.07 -1.94
C SER A 178 25.52 14.73 -1.47
N LYS A 179 25.48 15.56 -0.42
CA LYS A 179 26.68 16.18 0.17
C LYS A 179 27.64 15.14 0.77
N ARG A 180 27.12 14.00 1.25
CA ARG A 180 27.93 12.87 1.74
C ARG A 180 28.46 11.98 0.60
N GLY A 181 28.09 12.24 -0.64
CA GLY A 181 28.48 11.44 -1.81
C GLY A 181 27.73 10.11 -1.94
N PHE A 182 26.64 9.92 -1.20
CA PHE A 182 25.85 8.68 -1.28
C PHE A 182 24.97 8.61 -2.51
N VAL A 183 24.46 9.76 -2.97
CA VAL A 183 23.61 9.86 -4.15
C VAL A 183 23.96 11.11 -4.99
N SER A 184 23.66 11.05 -6.30
CA SER A 184 23.56 12.20 -7.18
C SER A 184 22.10 12.54 -7.44
N LEU A 185 21.76 13.83 -7.40
CA LEU A 185 20.41 14.32 -7.69
C LEU A 185 20.40 14.93 -9.08
N GLU A 186 19.69 14.29 -10.01
CA GLU A 186 19.52 14.75 -11.38
C GLU A 186 18.06 15.13 -11.65
N ARG A 187 17.79 15.74 -12.79
CA ARG A 187 16.42 16.14 -13.12
C ARG A 187 15.53 14.91 -13.32
N GLY A 188 14.68 14.61 -12.33
CA GLY A 188 13.74 13.49 -12.36
C GLY A 188 14.33 12.14 -11.96
N GLN A 189 15.61 12.09 -11.58
CA GLN A 189 16.29 10.83 -11.22
C GLN A 189 17.20 11.02 -10.01
N ILE A 190 17.36 9.94 -9.25
CA ILE A 190 18.33 9.83 -8.16
C ILE A 190 19.25 8.67 -8.48
N ILE A 191 20.55 8.89 -8.46
CA ILE A 191 21.57 7.89 -8.77
C ILE A 191 22.30 7.56 -7.47
N ILE A 192 22.37 6.27 -7.11
CA ILE A 192 23.16 5.82 -5.97
C ILE A 192 24.64 5.79 -6.39
N LEU A 193 25.48 6.53 -5.68
CA LEU A 193 26.94 6.59 -5.87
C LEU A 193 27.69 5.68 -4.89
N ASP A 194 27.17 5.58 -3.65
CA ASP A 194 27.76 4.76 -2.59
C ASP A 194 26.68 3.90 -1.89
N ARG A 195 26.56 2.65 -2.34
CA ARG A 195 25.64 1.67 -1.76
C ARG A 195 25.98 1.31 -0.32
N GLN A 196 27.29 1.28 0.03
CA GLN A 196 27.72 0.93 1.38
C GLN A 196 27.38 2.06 2.35
N GLY A 197 27.64 3.31 1.97
CA GLY A 197 27.25 4.47 2.75
C GLY A 197 25.74 4.56 3.02
N LEU A 198 24.90 4.27 1.99
CA LEU A 198 23.44 4.19 2.17
C LEU A 198 23.03 3.01 3.06
N THR A 199 23.71 1.85 2.96
CA THR A 199 23.42 0.70 3.81
C THR A 199 23.76 1.00 5.28
N GLY A 200 24.86 1.70 5.51
CA GLY A 200 25.21 2.22 6.84
C GLY A 200 24.12 3.16 7.38
N ALA A 201 23.70 4.15 6.58
CA ALA A 201 22.62 5.07 6.95
C ALA A 201 21.27 4.36 7.20
N ALA A 202 20.98 3.25 6.49
CA ALA A 202 19.80 2.43 6.68
C ALA A 202 19.81 1.63 8.00
N SER A 203 21.01 1.36 8.55
CA SER A 203 21.23 0.49 9.71
C SER A 203 21.51 1.26 11.01
N GLU A 204 21.88 2.53 10.94
CA GLU A 204 22.26 3.35 12.10
C GLU A 204 21.13 3.39 13.15
N ASN A 205 21.21 2.50 14.13
CA ASN A 205 20.47 2.65 15.38
C ASN A 205 21.06 3.87 16.12
N ALA A 206 20.19 4.80 16.52
CA ALA A 206 20.60 5.91 17.37
C ALA A 206 21.23 5.35 18.65
N ALA A 207 22.48 5.71 18.89
CA ALA A 207 23.02 5.73 20.23
C ALA A 207 22.29 6.81 21.04
#